data_7d19ae3636e3efe3e0dddc89b60e33f2
#
_entry.id   7d19ae3636e3efe3e0dddc89b60e33f2
#
_cell.length_a   1.000
_cell.length_b   1.000
_cell.length_c   1.000
_cell.angle_alpha   90.00
_cell.angle_beta   90.00
_cell.angle_gamma   90.00
#
_symmetry.space_group_name_H-M   'P 1'
#
loop_
_entity.id
_entity.type
_entity.pdbx_description
1 polymer ?
#
loop_
_entity_poly.entity_id
_entity_poly.type
_entity_poly.pdbx_seq_one_letter_code
_entity_poly.pdbx_strand_id
1 'polypeptide(L)'
;MDTLYIVIPAYNESENIKRTIEEWCPVVEKHNGGGASRLVIINDGSRDDTYEIASAECETRPLLTVLTKPNGGHGSTVLYGYRYALENGADYIFQTDSDGQTDPAEFEKFWQIREGYDAIFGNRTSRGDGFSRAVVEKVLCAVLWTYFHVSVPDANAPFRLCLLYTSDAADDKA
;
A
#
# COMPACT_ATOMS: atom_id res chain seq x y z
N MET A 1 -6.03 -15.24 13.12
CA MET A 1 -4.80 -14.42 12.99
C MET A 1 -4.91 -13.70 11.68
N ASP A 2 -4.72 -12.38 11.71
CA ASP A 2 -5.00 -11.52 10.56
C ASP A 2 -3.97 -11.69 9.45
N THR A 3 -4.42 -11.78 8.22
CA THR A 3 -3.58 -11.86 7.02
C THR A 3 -3.31 -10.47 6.49
N LEU A 4 -2.05 -10.05 6.52
CA LEU A 4 -1.60 -8.73 6.09
C LEU A 4 -0.98 -8.79 4.68
N TYR A 5 -1.45 -7.93 3.78
CA TYR A 5 -0.80 -7.67 2.50
C TYR A 5 -0.25 -6.24 2.49
N ILE A 6 1.07 -6.09 2.33
CA ILE A 6 1.71 -4.80 2.10
C ILE A 6 1.85 -4.62 0.59
N VAL A 7 1.16 -3.62 0.04
CA VAL A 7 1.09 -3.35 -1.40
C VAL A 7 1.95 -2.13 -1.73
N ILE A 8 2.93 -2.32 -2.62
CA ILE A 8 3.87 -1.28 -3.03
C ILE A 8 3.89 -1.19 -4.55
N PRO A 9 3.31 -0.14 -5.16
CA PRO A 9 3.45 0.12 -6.58
C PRO A 9 4.86 0.64 -6.89
N ALA A 10 5.47 0.18 -8.00
CA ALA A 10 6.79 0.58 -8.43
C ALA A 10 6.81 0.90 -9.93
N TYR A 11 7.42 2.03 -10.30
CA TYR A 11 7.64 2.44 -11.68
C TYR A 11 8.95 3.20 -11.83
N ASN A 12 9.96 2.59 -12.49
CA ASN A 12 11.30 3.12 -12.65
C ASN A 12 11.98 3.44 -11.30
N GLU A 13 12.01 2.45 -10.42
CA GLU A 13 12.57 2.53 -9.06
C GLU A 13 13.78 1.60 -8.85
N SER A 14 14.56 1.33 -9.91
CA SER A 14 15.71 0.42 -9.87
C SER A 14 16.72 0.78 -8.78
N GLU A 15 16.85 2.06 -8.43
CA GLU A 15 17.77 2.53 -7.39
C GLU A 15 17.24 2.27 -5.96
N ASN A 16 15.91 2.20 -5.76
CA ASN A 16 15.28 2.15 -4.45
C ASN A 16 14.66 0.79 -4.14
N ILE A 17 14.20 0.04 -5.16
CA ILE A 17 13.33 -1.13 -4.97
C ILE A 17 13.95 -2.21 -4.09
N LYS A 18 15.25 -2.47 -4.20
CA LYS A 18 15.92 -3.45 -3.37
C LYS A 18 15.90 -3.06 -1.89
N ARG A 19 16.25 -1.80 -1.59
CA ARG A 19 16.19 -1.27 -0.22
C ARG A 19 14.77 -1.31 0.32
N THR A 20 13.78 -0.91 -0.47
CA THR A 20 12.37 -0.97 -0.08
C THR A 20 11.95 -2.39 0.32
N ILE A 21 12.34 -3.41 -0.46
CA ILE A 21 12.07 -4.81 -0.13
C ILE A 21 12.77 -5.21 1.18
N GLU A 22 14.04 -4.85 1.35
CA GLU A 22 14.82 -5.15 2.56
C GLU A 22 14.23 -4.53 3.83
N GLU A 23 13.67 -3.33 3.71
CA GLU A 23 13.05 -2.60 4.82
C GLU A 23 11.64 -3.13 5.17
N TRP A 24 10.84 -3.55 4.17
CA TRP A 24 9.45 -3.95 4.39
C TRP A 24 9.25 -5.46 4.61
N CYS A 25 10.15 -6.33 4.15
CA CYS A 25 10.06 -7.77 4.41
C CYS A 25 10.00 -8.11 5.90
N PRO A 26 10.82 -7.53 6.78
CA PRO A 26 10.77 -7.81 8.22
C PRO A 26 9.42 -7.44 8.86
N VAL A 27 8.74 -6.42 8.33
CA VAL A 27 7.40 -6.03 8.81
C VAL A 27 6.39 -7.13 8.52
N VAL A 28 6.37 -7.65 7.29
CA VAL A 28 5.49 -8.76 6.93
C VAL A 28 5.82 -10.02 7.72
N GLU A 29 7.10 -10.35 7.89
CA GLU A 29 7.55 -11.51 8.66
C GLU A 29 7.06 -11.45 10.11
N LYS A 30 7.17 -10.29 10.74
CA LYS A 30 6.71 -10.06 12.12
C LYS A 30 5.19 -10.23 12.26
N HIS A 31 4.42 -9.83 11.25
CA HIS A 31 2.96 -9.87 11.25
C HIS A 31 2.37 -11.05 10.46
N ASN A 32 3.17 -12.09 10.21
CA ASN A 32 2.78 -13.28 9.46
C ASN A 32 2.24 -14.39 10.37
N GLY A 33 1.30 -14.09 11.24
CA GLY A 33 0.78 -15.05 12.22
C GLY A 33 0.11 -16.29 11.65
N GLY A 34 -0.39 -16.25 10.42
CA GLY A 34 -1.06 -17.37 9.73
C GLY A 34 -0.27 -17.99 8.58
N GLY A 35 0.92 -17.46 8.25
CA GLY A 35 1.71 -17.91 7.09
C GLY A 35 1.24 -17.37 5.73
N ALA A 36 0.13 -16.64 5.69
CA ALA A 36 -0.49 -16.15 4.46
C ALA A 36 -0.17 -14.68 4.11
N SER A 37 0.41 -13.91 5.04
CA SER A 37 0.79 -12.51 4.80
C SER A 37 1.84 -12.37 3.70
N ARG A 38 1.79 -11.28 2.93
CA ARG A 38 2.69 -11.05 1.78
C ARG A 38 3.13 -9.59 1.68
N LEU A 39 4.38 -9.40 1.24
CA LEU A 39 4.83 -8.16 0.61
C LEU A 39 4.59 -8.27 -0.89
N VAL A 40 3.80 -7.37 -1.46
CA VAL A 40 3.44 -7.40 -2.88
C VAL A 40 3.99 -6.16 -3.57
N ILE A 41 5.01 -6.36 -4.39
CA ILE A 41 5.54 -5.33 -5.28
C ILE A 41 4.83 -5.43 -6.62
N ILE A 42 4.34 -4.30 -7.13
CA ILE A 42 3.66 -4.27 -8.42
C ILE A 42 4.42 -3.36 -9.37
N ASN A 43 5.14 -3.97 -10.29
CA ASN A 43 5.80 -3.26 -11.37
C ASN A 43 4.79 -2.74 -12.39
N ASP A 44 4.68 -1.42 -12.53
CA ASP A 44 3.79 -0.75 -13.47
C ASP A 44 4.43 -0.55 -14.86
N GLY A 45 5.02 -1.61 -15.40
CA GLY A 45 5.66 -1.59 -16.71
C GLY A 45 6.89 -0.67 -16.74
N SER A 46 7.79 -0.79 -15.76
CA SER A 46 9.06 -0.06 -15.72
C SER A 46 9.88 -0.29 -16.98
N ARG A 47 10.71 0.69 -17.30
CA ARG A 47 11.63 0.67 -18.45
C ARG A 47 13.08 0.44 -18.04
N ASP A 48 13.32 0.43 -16.74
CA ASP A 48 14.60 0.16 -16.11
C ASP A 48 14.57 -1.24 -15.46
N ASP A 49 15.63 -1.61 -14.74
CA ASP A 49 15.82 -2.93 -14.14
C ASP A 49 14.98 -3.16 -12.87
N THR A 50 13.95 -2.32 -12.60
CA THR A 50 13.10 -2.43 -11.40
C THR A 50 12.50 -3.83 -11.23
N TYR A 51 11.93 -4.38 -12.31
CA TYR A 51 11.28 -5.69 -12.26
C TYR A 51 12.27 -6.83 -12.03
N GLU A 52 13.40 -6.79 -12.73
CA GLU A 52 14.46 -7.79 -12.64
C GLU A 52 15.07 -7.83 -11.24
N ILE A 53 15.36 -6.65 -10.66
CA ILE A 53 15.90 -6.52 -9.30
C ILE A 53 14.89 -7.06 -8.28
N ALA A 54 13.63 -6.64 -8.36
CA ALA A 54 12.60 -7.10 -7.43
C ALA A 54 12.36 -8.61 -7.53
N SER A 55 12.33 -9.15 -8.76
CA SER A 55 12.08 -10.58 -9.00
C SER A 55 13.20 -11.46 -8.47
N ALA A 56 14.45 -11.02 -8.55
CA ALA A 56 15.59 -11.75 -8.02
C ALA A 56 15.51 -11.91 -6.48
N GLU A 57 14.94 -10.94 -5.77
CA GLU A 57 14.77 -11.02 -4.32
C GLU A 57 13.74 -12.11 -3.88
N CYS A 58 12.83 -12.54 -4.78
CA CYS A 58 11.87 -13.60 -4.47
C CYS A 58 12.54 -14.94 -4.16
N GLU A 59 13.72 -15.22 -4.71
CA GLU A 59 14.43 -16.48 -4.49
C GLU A 59 14.80 -16.72 -3.00
N THR A 60 15.03 -15.65 -2.28
CA THR A 60 15.47 -15.69 -0.87
C THR A 60 14.39 -15.24 0.11
N ARG A 61 13.26 -14.73 -0.37
CA ARG A 61 12.19 -14.12 0.45
C ARG A 61 10.81 -14.74 0.15
N PRO A 62 10.43 -15.80 0.85
CA PRO A 62 9.21 -16.58 0.54
C PRO A 62 7.91 -15.78 0.74
N LEU A 63 7.93 -14.68 1.47
CA LEU A 63 6.76 -13.80 1.68
C LEU A 63 6.70 -12.64 0.69
N LEU A 64 7.69 -12.52 -0.22
CA LEU A 64 7.68 -11.54 -1.29
C LEU A 64 6.96 -12.10 -2.51
N THR A 65 6.10 -11.27 -3.08
CA THR A 65 5.44 -11.52 -4.37
C THR A 65 5.69 -10.32 -5.28
N VAL A 66 6.17 -10.57 -6.48
CA VAL A 66 6.40 -9.52 -7.48
C VAL A 66 5.47 -9.75 -8.67
N LEU A 67 4.64 -8.77 -8.95
CA LEU A 67 3.69 -8.77 -10.05
C LEU A 67 4.11 -7.72 -11.08
N THR A 68 3.77 -7.94 -12.35
CA THR A 68 3.99 -6.96 -13.41
C THR A 68 2.75 -6.78 -14.27
N LYS A 69 2.52 -5.56 -14.75
CA LYS A 69 1.44 -5.22 -15.66
C LYS A 69 1.88 -4.13 -16.63
N PRO A 70 1.17 -3.93 -17.76
CA PRO A 70 1.39 -2.75 -18.59
C PRO A 70 1.18 -1.47 -17.79
N ASN A 71 1.97 -0.41 -18.09
CA ASN A 71 1.86 0.87 -17.41
C ASN A 71 0.43 1.41 -17.50
N GLY A 72 -0.13 1.74 -16.35
CA GLY A 72 -1.49 2.28 -16.21
C GLY A 72 -1.57 3.42 -15.20
N GLY A 73 -0.42 3.82 -14.64
CA GLY A 73 -0.29 4.86 -13.64
C GLY A 73 -0.56 4.38 -12.22
N HIS A 74 -0.11 5.17 -11.25
CA HIS A 74 -0.09 4.84 -9.82
C HIS A 74 -1.43 4.33 -9.29
N GLY A 75 -2.54 5.05 -9.51
CA GLY A 75 -3.86 4.66 -8.99
C GLY A 75 -4.35 3.32 -9.54
N SER A 76 -4.13 3.05 -10.84
CA SER A 76 -4.46 1.75 -11.46
C SER A 76 -3.64 0.61 -10.86
N THR A 77 -2.37 0.88 -10.54
CA THR A 77 -1.44 -0.10 -9.99
C THR A 77 -1.77 -0.42 -8.53
N VAL A 78 -2.11 0.59 -7.74
CA VAL A 78 -2.62 0.38 -6.37
C VAL A 78 -3.90 -0.46 -6.38
N LEU A 79 -4.86 -0.11 -7.24
CA LEU A 79 -6.12 -0.86 -7.35
C LEU A 79 -5.90 -2.31 -7.80
N TYR A 80 -4.94 -2.55 -8.70
CA TYR A 80 -4.55 -3.90 -9.10
C TYR A 80 -4.03 -4.71 -7.91
N GLY A 81 -3.18 -4.11 -7.07
CA GLY A 81 -2.67 -4.73 -5.85
C GLY A 81 -3.74 -5.01 -4.81
N TYR A 82 -4.71 -4.11 -4.67
CA TYR A 82 -5.84 -4.33 -3.76
C TYR A 82 -6.71 -5.51 -4.19
N ARG A 83 -7.00 -5.62 -5.49
CA ARG A 83 -7.75 -6.76 -6.04
C ARG A 83 -6.98 -8.07 -5.84
N TYR A 84 -5.69 -8.07 -6.12
CA TYR A 84 -4.85 -9.23 -5.87
C TYR A 84 -4.87 -9.66 -4.40
N ALA A 85 -4.72 -8.72 -3.46
CA ALA A 85 -4.77 -9.02 -2.03
C ALA A 85 -6.14 -9.59 -1.61
N LEU A 86 -7.24 -8.99 -2.08
CA LEU A 86 -8.61 -9.45 -1.82
C LEU A 86 -8.83 -10.88 -2.33
N GLU A 87 -8.45 -11.16 -3.59
CA GLU A 87 -8.59 -12.48 -4.22
C GLU A 87 -7.74 -13.57 -3.53
N ASN A 88 -6.69 -13.17 -2.80
CA ASN A 88 -5.80 -14.07 -2.06
C ASN A 88 -6.08 -14.08 -0.54
N GLY A 89 -7.22 -13.57 -0.11
CA GLY A 89 -7.72 -13.70 1.25
C GLY A 89 -7.00 -12.82 2.29
N ALA A 90 -6.59 -11.62 1.89
CA ALA A 90 -6.09 -10.62 2.84
C ALA A 90 -7.21 -10.11 3.74
N ASP A 91 -6.96 -10.04 5.06
CA ASP A 91 -7.84 -9.35 6.00
C ASP A 91 -7.55 -7.84 6.02
N TYR A 92 -6.28 -7.49 5.90
CA TYR A 92 -5.80 -6.11 5.89
C TYR A 92 -4.86 -5.85 4.71
N ILE A 93 -5.03 -4.69 4.09
CA ILE A 93 -4.07 -4.16 3.14
C ILE A 93 -3.41 -2.92 3.73
N PHE A 94 -2.08 -2.89 3.69
CA PHE A 94 -1.30 -1.70 3.93
C PHE A 94 -0.65 -1.23 2.62
N GLN A 95 -0.90 0.00 2.22
CA GLN A 95 -0.27 0.62 1.05
C GLN A 95 0.86 1.54 1.48
N THR A 96 1.97 1.47 0.77
CA THR A 96 3.08 2.44 0.87
C THR A 96 3.72 2.63 -0.50
N ASP A 97 4.62 3.61 -0.61
CA ASP A 97 5.33 3.95 -1.84
C ASP A 97 6.72 3.29 -1.90
N SER A 98 7.30 3.18 -3.12
CA SER A 98 8.59 2.52 -3.39
C SER A 98 9.80 3.45 -3.42
N ASP A 99 9.61 4.76 -3.22
CA ASP A 99 10.63 5.80 -3.39
C ASP A 99 11.63 5.91 -2.22
N GLY A 100 11.50 5.04 -1.21
CA GLY A 100 12.36 5.00 -0.03
C GLY A 100 12.18 6.18 0.93
N GLN A 101 11.09 6.96 0.81
CA GLN A 101 10.78 8.07 1.71
C GLN A 101 9.89 7.66 2.88
N THR A 102 9.46 6.41 2.93
CA THR A 102 8.55 5.88 3.95
C THR A 102 9.31 5.07 5.00
N ASP A 103 9.03 5.33 6.29
CA ASP A 103 9.65 4.61 7.41
C ASP A 103 8.77 3.45 7.87
N PRO A 104 9.24 2.19 7.72
CA PRO A 104 8.52 1.01 8.18
C PRO A 104 8.20 1.00 9.69
N ALA A 105 8.98 1.71 10.51
CA ALA A 105 8.72 1.80 11.94
C ALA A 105 7.38 2.49 12.26
N GLU A 106 6.88 3.33 11.34
CA GLU A 106 5.58 3.96 11.51
C GLU A 106 4.39 3.00 11.32
N PHE A 107 4.59 1.87 10.63
CA PHE A 107 3.56 0.85 10.42
C PHE A 107 2.92 0.37 11.72
N GLU A 108 3.72 0.19 12.77
CA GLU A 108 3.23 -0.31 14.06
C GLU A 108 2.13 0.58 14.67
N LYS A 109 2.17 1.88 14.44
CA LYS A 109 1.15 2.82 14.92
C LYS A 109 -0.22 2.53 14.27
N PHE A 110 -0.22 2.18 12.99
CA PHE A 110 -1.43 1.78 12.26
C PHE A 110 -1.94 0.43 12.73
N TRP A 111 -1.03 -0.54 12.87
CA TRP A 111 -1.37 -1.90 13.24
C TRP A 111 -2.00 -2.01 14.63
N GLN A 112 -1.51 -1.23 15.59
CA GLN A 112 -2.01 -1.24 16.96
C GLN A 112 -3.46 -0.76 17.10
N ILE A 113 -3.90 0.14 16.23
CA ILE A 113 -5.25 0.73 16.30
C ILE A 113 -6.22 0.14 15.27
N ARG A 114 -5.80 -0.84 14.47
CA ARG A 114 -6.55 -1.36 13.31
C ARG A 114 -7.95 -1.87 13.62
N GLU A 115 -8.14 -2.47 14.80
CA GLU A 115 -9.41 -3.14 15.16
C GLU A 115 -10.57 -2.15 15.37
N GLY A 116 -10.31 -0.87 15.45
CA GLY A 116 -11.35 0.15 15.66
C GLY A 116 -11.78 0.88 14.39
N TYR A 117 -11.18 0.56 13.22
CA TYR A 117 -11.37 1.36 12.02
C TYR A 117 -11.43 0.50 10.76
N ASP A 118 -12.32 0.90 9.83
CA ASP A 118 -12.38 0.30 8.49
C ASP A 118 -11.21 0.75 7.61
N ALA A 119 -10.70 1.97 7.83
CA ALA A 119 -9.53 2.52 7.15
C ALA A 119 -8.78 3.54 8.02
N ILE A 120 -7.46 3.52 7.95
CA ILE A 120 -6.57 4.45 8.66
C ILE A 120 -5.65 5.10 7.62
N PHE A 121 -5.62 6.42 7.60
CA PHE A 121 -4.79 7.21 6.69
C PHE A 121 -3.70 7.92 7.46
N GLY A 122 -2.47 7.87 6.94
CA GLY A 122 -1.37 8.67 7.45
C GLY A 122 -1.63 10.16 7.21
N ASN A 123 -1.09 11.00 8.07
CA ASN A 123 -1.09 12.44 7.89
C ASN A 123 0.35 12.94 7.94
N ARG A 124 0.83 13.53 6.85
CA ARG A 124 2.17 14.09 6.78
C ARG A 124 2.23 15.40 7.57
N THR A 125 3.07 15.44 8.60
CA THR A 125 3.25 16.63 9.48
C THR A 125 4.20 17.67 8.88
N SER A 126 5.04 17.29 7.90
CA SER A 126 5.98 18.19 7.23
C SER A 126 5.92 17.99 5.72
N ARG A 127 5.67 19.09 4.98
CA ARG A 127 5.60 19.08 3.52
C ARG A 127 6.65 20.01 2.93
N GLY A 128 7.51 19.45 2.10
CA GLY A 128 8.36 20.21 1.17
C GLY A 128 7.68 20.50 -0.17
N ASP A 129 6.38 20.19 -0.30
CA ASP A 129 5.65 20.28 -1.57
C ASP A 129 5.28 21.72 -1.92
N GLY A 130 5.51 22.08 -3.20
CA GLY A 130 5.21 23.41 -3.69
C GLY A 130 3.70 23.75 -3.64
N PHE A 131 3.39 25.06 -3.67
CA PHE A 131 2.05 25.64 -3.57
C PHE A 131 0.99 24.98 -4.49
N SER A 132 1.37 24.57 -5.70
CA SER A 132 0.47 23.93 -6.67
C SER A 132 -0.07 22.59 -6.20
N ARG A 133 0.74 21.75 -5.54
CA ARG A 133 0.31 20.45 -4.99
C ARG A 133 -0.65 20.63 -3.82
N ALA A 134 -0.40 21.62 -2.97
CA ALA A 134 -1.31 21.93 -1.84
C ALA A 134 -2.71 22.35 -2.32
N VAL A 135 -2.80 23.08 -3.45
CA VAL A 135 -4.08 23.45 -4.04
C VAL A 135 -4.83 22.23 -4.58
N VAL A 136 -4.15 21.36 -5.35
CA VAL A 136 -4.75 20.15 -5.91
C VAL A 136 -5.30 19.25 -4.80
N GLU A 137 -4.57 19.10 -3.71
CA GLU A 137 -5.01 18.29 -2.59
C GLU A 137 -6.25 18.87 -1.88
N LYS A 138 -6.29 20.19 -1.63
CA LYS A 138 -7.47 20.83 -1.06
C LYS A 138 -8.70 20.64 -1.94
N VAL A 139 -8.53 20.74 -3.26
CA VAL A 139 -9.61 20.49 -4.22
C VAL A 139 -10.08 19.02 -4.12
N LEU A 140 -9.14 18.08 -4.07
CA LEU A 140 -9.47 16.66 -3.93
C LEU A 140 -10.21 16.37 -2.61
N CYS A 141 -9.74 16.91 -1.49
CA CYS A 141 -10.43 16.79 -0.20
C CYS A 141 -11.83 17.39 -0.23
N ALA A 142 -12.01 18.54 -0.89
CA ALA A 142 -13.33 19.17 -1.06
C ALA A 142 -14.27 18.31 -1.91
N VAL A 143 -13.76 17.69 -2.98
CA VAL A 143 -14.53 16.76 -3.82
C VAL A 143 -14.94 15.53 -3.00
N LEU A 144 -14.03 14.92 -2.26
CA LEU A 144 -14.32 13.77 -1.40
C LEU A 144 -15.38 14.11 -0.35
N TRP A 145 -15.29 15.28 0.27
CA TRP A 145 -16.29 15.73 1.24
C TRP A 145 -17.65 15.98 0.58
N THR A 146 -17.69 16.62 -0.59
CA THR A 146 -18.96 17.02 -1.25
C THR A 146 -19.73 15.82 -1.81
N TYR A 147 -19.03 14.87 -2.44
CA TYR A 147 -19.67 13.75 -3.14
C TYR A 147 -19.78 12.49 -2.30
N PHE A 148 -18.86 12.26 -1.36
CA PHE A 148 -18.80 11.03 -0.59
C PHE A 148 -19.00 11.24 0.92
N HIS A 149 -19.10 12.51 1.37
CA HIS A 149 -19.18 12.90 2.78
C HIS A 149 -18.03 12.36 3.64
N VAL A 150 -16.85 12.14 3.01
CA VAL A 150 -15.65 11.63 3.67
C VAL A 150 -14.69 12.80 3.90
N SER A 151 -14.31 13.01 5.17
CA SER A 151 -13.32 14.02 5.55
C SER A 151 -11.96 13.35 5.75
N VAL A 152 -11.05 13.55 4.81
CA VAL A 152 -9.67 13.03 4.87
C VAL A 152 -8.72 14.23 4.89
N PRO A 153 -7.86 14.36 5.93
CA PRO A 153 -6.92 15.48 6.03
C PRO A 153 -5.84 15.48 4.93
N ASP A 154 -5.41 14.30 4.48
CA ASP A 154 -4.42 14.08 3.43
C ASP A 154 -4.90 12.96 2.49
N ALA A 155 -5.53 13.33 1.39
CA ALA A 155 -6.01 12.37 0.40
C ALA A 155 -4.87 11.69 -0.40
N ASN A 156 -3.65 12.23 -0.33
CA ASN A 156 -2.45 11.68 -0.98
C ASN A 156 -1.45 11.10 0.03
N ALA A 157 -1.91 10.75 1.24
CA ALA A 157 -1.05 10.10 2.23
C ALA A 157 -0.43 8.82 1.65
N PRO A 158 0.90 8.62 1.81
CA PRO A 158 1.56 7.41 1.31
C PRO A 158 1.15 6.17 2.10
N PHE A 159 0.82 6.33 3.38
CA PHE A 159 0.41 5.24 4.25
C PHE A 159 -1.11 5.13 4.35
N ARG A 160 -1.62 3.96 3.99
CA ARG A 160 -3.04 3.62 4.13
C ARG A 160 -3.17 2.17 4.60
N LEU A 161 -3.86 1.96 5.71
CA LEU A 161 -4.27 0.65 6.18
C LEU A 161 -5.78 0.52 5.98
N CYS A 162 -6.22 -0.50 5.28
CA CYS A 162 -7.62 -0.76 5.02
C CYS A 162 -7.98 -2.18 5.49
N LEU A 163 -9.09 -2.31 6.21
CA LEU A 163 -9.73 -3.59 6.48
C LEU A 163 -10.48 -4.05 5.22
N LEU A 164 -10.26 -5.30 4.82
CA LEU A 164 -11.02 -5.91 3.74
C LEU A 164 -12.16 -6.74 4.33
N TYR A 165 -13.39 -6.39 3.95
CA TYR A 165 -14.52 -7.25 4.24
C TYR A 165 -14.53 -8.38 3.22
N THR A 166 -14.42 -9.63 3.68
CA THR A 166 -14.76 -10.78 2.84
C THR A 166 -16.26 -10.75 2.53
N SER A 167 -16.67 -11.30 1.40
CA SER A 167 -18.05 -11.25 0.87
C SER A 167 -19.12 -11.69 1.89
N ASP A 168 -18.77 -12.52 2.85
CA ASP A 168 -19.69 -13.01 3.89
C ASP A 168 -20.06 -11.92 4.92
N ALA A 169 -19.19 -10.92 5.13
CA ALA A 169 -19.51 -9.80 6.05
C ALA A 169 -20.29 -8.68 5.36
N ALA A 170 -20.29 -8.62 4.03
CA ALA A 170 -21.06 -7.62 3.27
C ALA A 170 -22.55 -7.97 3.22
N ASP A 171 -22.92 -9.25 3.26
CA ASP A 171 -24.32 -9.70 3.26
C ASP A 171 -25.02 -9.50 4.61
N ASP A 172 -24.29 -9.48 5.73
CA ASP A 172 -24.87 -9.26 7.06
C ASP A 172 -25.20 -7.78 7.37
N LYS A 173 -24.72 -6.81 6.56
CA LYS A 173 -24.98 -5.37 6.75
C LYS A 173 -25.96 -4.76 5.73
N ALA A 174 -26.45 -5.54 4.82
CA ALA A 174 -27.47 -5.14 3.84
C ALA A 174 -28.89 -5.53 4.31
#